data_4e01f7dddd74a070c51df39dc4db2a21
#
_entry.id   4e01f7dddd74a070c51df39dc4db2a21
#
_cell.length_a   1.000
_cell.length_b   1.000
_cell.length_c   1.000
_cell.angle_alpha   90.00
_cell.angle_beta   90.00
_cell.angle_gamma   90.00
#
_symmetry.space_group_name_H-M   'P 1'
#
loop_
_entity.id
_entity.type
_entity.pdbx_description
1 polymer ?
#
loop_
_entity_poly.entity_id
_entity_poly.type
_entity_poly.pdbx_seq_one_letter_code
_entity_poly.pdbx_strand_id
1 'polypeptide(L)'
;CNVYQMQESKQFEVVYSFGWYLKKFIQDVYEKGAHPILVSLTPRNEWPHGKMERRNDTYGKWYREVVAETEVPFLDLHNIAADSYDKIGKEKVKEYYKKDHTHTSLKGARHNAKCVAKGLKKMKSPLAKYLK
;
A
#
# COMPACT_ATOMS: atom_id res chain seq x y z
N CYS A 1 17.00 3.04 13.42
CA CYS A 1 16.16 2.37 14.44
C CYS A 1 15.96 3.30 15.64
N ASN A 2 14.86 3.12 16.33
CA ASN A 2 14.57 3.81 17.59
C ASN A 2 14.54 2.79 18.72
N VAL A 3 14.99 3.20 19.92
CA VAL A 3 14.94 2.38 21.12
C VAL A 3 13.88 2.98 22.05
N TYR A 4 12.91 2.18 22.43
CA TYR A 4 11.83 2.57 23.33
C TYR A 4 11.91 1.78 24.62
N GLN A 5 11.74 2.45 25.75
CA GLN A 5 11.58 1.79 27.04
C GLN A 5 10.11 1.42 27.24
N MET A 6 9.84 0.15 27.42
CA MET A 6 8.51 -0.34 27.77
C MET A 6 8.12 0.11 29.17
N GLN A 7 6.99 0.80 29.32
CA GLN A 7 6.58 1.43 30.59
C GLN A 7 6.34 0.42 31.72
N GLU A 8 5.91 -0.79 31.39
CA GLU A 8 5.53 -1.81 32.40
C GLU A 8 6.64 -2.80 32.79
N SER A 9 7.65 -3.00 31.93
CA SER A 9 8.65 -4.09 32.14
C SER A 9 10.07 -3.59 32.38
N LYS A 10 10.33 -2.29 32.28
CA LYS A 10 11.70 -1.71 32.26
C LYS A 10 12.63 -2.32 31.19
N GLN A 11 12.07 -3.03 30.20
CA GLN A 11 12.80 -3.58 29.07
C GLN A 11 12.91 -2.57 27.94
N PHE A 12 13.95 -2.67 27.13
CA PHE A 12 14.13 -1.84 25.94
C PHE A 12 13.68 -2.63 24.72
N GLU A 13 12.89 -1.99 23.88
CA GLU A 13 12.52 -2.51 22.56
C GLU A 13 13.22 -1.71 21.46
N VAL A 14 13.82 -2.42 20.52
CA VAL A 14 14.41 -1.84 19.32
C VAL A 14 13.38 -1.86 18.20
N VAL A 15 12.92 -0.68 17.77
CA VAL A 15 11.98 -0.54 16.66
C VAL A 15 12.74 -0.01 15.45
N TYR A 16 12.69 -0.77 14.36
CA TYR A 16 13.33 -0.42 13.11
C TYR A 16 12.46 0.48 12.24
N SER A 17 13.02 1.00 11.15
CA SER A 17 12.28 1.84 10.21
C SER A 17 11.26 1.02 9.40
N PHE A 18 10.26 1.71 8.83
CA PHE A 18 9.28 1.10 7.93
C PHE A 18 9.96 0.34 6.77
N GLY A 19 10.96 0.95 6.13
CA GLY A 19 11.70 0.29 5.05
C GLY A 19 12.48 -0.94 5.50
N TRP A 20 12.99 -0.94 6.74
CA TRP A 20 13.67 -2.12 7.27
C TRP A 20 12.71 -3.32 7.38
N TYR A 21 11.51 -3.10 7.94
CA TYR A 21 10.52 -4.17 8.05
C TYR A 21 10.05 -4.67 6.67
N LEU A 22 9.86 -3.77 5.71
CA LEU A 22 9.50 -4.20 4.35
C LEU A 22 10.59 -5.07 3.73
N LYS A 23 11.86 -4.69 3.84
CA LYS A 23 12.99 -5.49 3.34
C LYS A 23 13.06 -6.84 4.04
N LYS A 24 12.85 -6.87 5.35
CA LYS A 24 12.81 -8.12 6.12
C LYS A 24 11.70 -9.06 5.63
N PHE A 25 10.47 -8.55 5.42
CA PHE A 25 9.37 -9.36 4.89
C PHE A 25 9.65 -9.88 3.48
N ILE A 26 10.24 -9.06 2.61
CA ILE A 26 10.64 -9.48 1.26
C ILE A 26 11.64 -10.63 1.33
N GLN A 27 12.67 -10.48 2.15
CA GLN A 27 13.69 -11.50 2.37
C GLN A 27 13.08 -12.80 2.89
N ASP A 28 12.23 -12.73 3.93
CA ASP A 28 11.59 -13.90 4.54
C ASP A 28 10.74 -14.69 3.53
N VAL A 29 10.08 -13.99 2.59
CA VAL A 29 9.29 -14.63 1.53
C VAL A 29 10.21 -15.35 0.55
N TYR A 30 11.33 -14.73 0.13
CA TYR A 30 12.31 -15.38 -0.74
C TYR A 30 12.97 -16.59 -0.07
N GLU A 31 13.33 -16.49 1.20
CA GLU A 31 13.91 -17.61 1.98
C GLU A 31 12.97 -18.83 2.08
N LYS A 32 11.65 -18.59 1.96
CA LYS A 32 10.63 -19.65 1.89
C LYS A 32 10.39 -20.18 0.46
N GLY A 33 11.18 -19.76 -0.52
CA GLY A 33 11.03 -20.16 -1.91
C GLY A 33 9.81 -19.57 -2.62
N ALA A 34 9.20 -18.52 -2.06
CA ALA A 34 8.06 -17.82 -2.64
C ALA A 34 8.50 -16.53 -3.35
N HIS A 35 7.61 -15.96 -4.15
CA HIS A 35 7.86 -14.73 -4.91
C HIS A 35 6.99 -13.57 -4.40
N PRO A 36 7.56 -12.60 -3.67
CA PRO A 36 6.81 -11.47 -3.16
C PRO A 36 6.43 -10.49 -4.27
N ILE A 37 5.29 -9.82 -4.09
CA ILE A 37 4.93 -8.60 -4.80
C ILE A 37 4.67 -7.54 -3.74
N LEU A 38 5.46 -6.48 -3.73
CA LEU A 38 5.23 -5.36 -2.83
C LEU A 38 4.06 -4.53 -3.34
N VAL A 39 3.08 -4.27 -2.47
CA VAL A 39 1.88 -3.49 -2.82
C VAL A 39 1.80 -2.28 -1.91
N SER A 40 1.66 -1.08 -2.48
CA SER A 40 1.50 0.13 -1.68
C SER A 40 0.13 0.19 -0.99
N LEU A 41 0.03 1.04 0.04
CA LEU A 41 -1.20 1.25 0.80
C LEU A 41 -2.36 1.72 -0.10
N THR A 42 -3.59 1.43 0.29
CA THR A 42 -4.77 2.08 -0.30
C THR A 42 -4.85 3.55 0.10
N PRO A 43 -5.34 4.45 -0.76
CA PRO A 43 -5.52 5.85 -0.38
C PRO A 43 -6.58 6.00 0.72
N ARG A 44 -6.44 7.03 1.54
CA ARG A 44 -7.46 7.48 2.47
C ARG A 44 -8.41 8.46 1.76
N ASN A 45 -9.61 8.64 2.28
CA ASN A 45 -10.58 9.60 1.75
C ASN A 45 -10.19 11.04 2.14
N GLU A 46 -9.05 11.48 1.66
CA GLU A 46 -8.47 12.80 1.90
C GLU A 46 -8.28 13.49 0.55
N TRP A 47 -8.73 14.76 0.43
CA TRP A 47 -8.81 15.48 -0.84
C TRP A 47 -8.16 16.87 -0.78
N PRO A 48 -6.84 16.95 -0.55
CA PRO A 48 -6.16 18.23 -0.64
C PRO A 48 -6.29 18.79 -2.06
N HIS A 49 -6.62 20.08 -2.14
CA HIS A 49 -6.79 20.79 -3.43
C HIS A 49 -7.75 20.10 -4.41
N GLY A 50 -8.77 19.38 -3.90
CA GLY A 50 -9.80 18.73 -4.72
C GLY A 50 -9.36 17.42 -5.41
N LYS A 51 -8.19 16.92 -5.09
CA LYS A 51 -7.67 15.64 -5.58
C LYS A 51 -7.39 14.67 -4.44
N MET A 52 -7.47 13.37 -4.73
CA MET A 52 -7.12 12.32 -3.76
C MET A 52 -5.65 12.47 -3.33
N GLU A 53 -5.38 12.40 -2.03
CA GLU A 53 -4.02 12.47 -1.45
C GLU A 53 -3.13 11.35 -2.00
N ARG A 54 -1.91 11.69 -2.43
CA ARG A 54 -0.97 10.74 -3.07
C ARG A 54 0.09 10.17 -2.13
N ARG A 55 0.43 10.86 -1.05
CA ARG A 55 1.50 10.48 -0.11
C ARG A 55 2.83 10.10 -0.76
N ASN A 56 3.12 10.73 -1.93
CA ASN A 56 4.31 10.41 -2.72
C ASN A 56 5.63 10.77 -2.02
N ASP A 57 5.60 11.76 -1.12
CA ASP A 57 6.78 12.26 -0.38
C ASP A 57 7.00 11.56 0.97
N THR A 58 6.08 10.66 1.34
CA THR A 58 6.15 9.87 2.57
C THR A 58 6.17 8.38 2.25
N TYR A 59 5.08 7.65 2.49
CA TYR A 59 5.01 6.21 2.23
C TYR A 59 5.34 5.83 0.78
N GLY A 60 4.87 6.62 -0.19
CA GLY A 60 5.20 6.38 -1.60
C GLY A 60 6.68 6.47 -1.88
N LYS A 61 7.41 7.41 -1.25
CA LYS A 61 8.86 7.53 -1.34
C LYS A 61 9.54 6.28 -0.74
N TRP A 62 9.15 5.90 0.47
CA TRP A 62 9.76 4.76 1.18
C TRP A 62 9.54 3.43 0.44
N TYR A 63 8.38 3.21 -0.17
CA TYR A 63 8.16 2.05 -1.05
C TYR A 63 9.15 2.04 -2.22
N ARG A 64 9.32 3.19 -2.91
CA ARG A 64 10.25 3.28 -4.05
C ARG A 64 11.70 3.05 -3.65
N GLU A 65 12.12 3.54 -2.48
CA GLU A 65 13.46 3.28 -1.93
C GLU A 65 13.70 1.78 -1.71
N VAL A 66 12.74 1.09 -1.08
CA VAL A 66 12.82 -0.36 -0.86
C VAL A 66 12.86 -1.11 -2.20
N VAL A 67 12.04 -0.72 -3.16
CA VAL A 67 12.02 -1.34 -4.51
C VAL A 67 13.37 -1.15 -5.21
N ALA A 68 13.96 0.03 -5.13
CA ALA A 68 15.27 0.32 -5.74
C ALA A 68 16.41 -0.53 -5.14
N GLU A 69 16.30 -0.88 -3.84
CA GLU A 69 17.32 -1.69 -3.16
C GLU A 69 17.11 -3.20 -3.32
N THR A 70 15.84 -3.65 -3.48
CA THR A 70 15.49 -5.09 -3.45
C THR A 70 15.07 -5.64 -4.81
N GLU A 71 14.82 -4.77 -5.78
CA GLU A 71 14.29 -5.11 -7.12
C GLU A 71 12.99 -5.94 -7.08
N VAL A 72 12.30 -5.95 -5.92
CA VAL A 72 11.02 -6.65 -5.76
C VAL A 72 9.97 -6.12 -6.72
N PRO A 73 9.16 -6.96 -7.38
CA PRO A 73 8.03 -6.48 -8.17
C PRO A 73 7.10 -5.58 -7.35
N PHE A 74 6.79 -4.39 -7.87
CA PHE A 74 6.02 -3.38 -7.16
C PHE A 74 4.71 -3.04 -7.85
N LEU A 75 3.60 -3.12 -7.09
CA LEU A 75 2.29 -2.67 -7.51
C LEU A 75 1.93 -1.39 -6.76
N ASP A 76 1.98 -0.24 -7.46
CA ASP A 76 1.59 1.05 -6.89
C ASP A 76 0.06 1.19 -6.82
N LEU A 77 -0.55 0.43 -5.91
CA LEU A 77 -1.99 0.43 -5.70
C LEU A 77 -2.50 1.81 -5.30
N HIS A 78 -1.71 2.55 -4.51
CA HIS A 78 -2.08 3.88 -4.04
C HIS A 78 -2.40 4.81 -5.19
N ASN A 79 -1.46 4.98 -6.13
CA ASN A 79 -1.66 5.86 -7.26
C ASN A 79 -2.70 5.33 -8.25
N ILE A 80 -2.76 4.00 -8.50
CA ILE A 80 -3.79 3.40 -9.36
C ILE A 80 -5.20 3.67 -8.81
N ALA A 81 -5.41 3.47 -7.51
CA ALA A 81 -6.70 3.69 -6.87
C ALA A 81 -7.04 5.19 -6.78
N ALA A 82 -6.06 6.03 -6.44
CA ALA A 82 -6.25 7.47 -6.34
C ALA A 82 -6.61 8.09 -7.70
N ASP A 83 -5.97 7.67 -8.81
CA ASP A 83 -6.33 8.09 -10.18
C ASP A 83 -7.78 7.69 -10.53
N SER A 84 -8.19 6.52 -10.08
CA SER A 84 -9.55 6.05 -10.28
C SER A 84 -10.56 6.84 -9.46
N TYR A 85 -10.25 7.12 -8.20
CA TYR A 85 -11.09 7.92 -7.32
C TYR A 85 -11.21 9.38 -7.80
N ASP A 86 -10.14 9.98 -8.32
CA ASP A 86 -10.19 11.32 -8.92
C ASP A 86 -11.20 11.39 -10.09
N LYS A 87 -11.27 10.33 -10.91
CA LYS A 87 -12.24 10.23 -12.01
C LYS A 87 -13.68 10.05 -11.53
N ILE A 88 -13.88 9.34 -10.43
CA ILE A 88 -15.20 9.13 -9.83
C ILE A 88 -15.71 10.40 -9.16
N GLY A 89 -14.82 11.19 -8.58
CA GLY A 89 -15.08 12.44 -7.89
C GLY A 89 -15.40 12.26 -6.40
N LYS A 90 -15.00 13.27 -5.62
CA LYS A 90 -15.04 13.29 -4.15
C LYS A 90 -16.38 12.88 -3.56
N GLU A 91 -17.49 13.41 -4.09
CA GLU A 91 -18.83 13.17 -3.53
C GLU A 91 -19.23 11.69 -3.64
N LYS A 92 -19.00 11.07 -4.81
CA LYS A 92 -19.32 9.66 -5.02
C LYS A 92 -18.38 8.73 -4.24
N VAL A 93 -17.11 9.14 -4.05
CA VAL A 93 -16.12 8.34 -3.32
C VAL A 93 -16.44 8.24 -1.83
N LYS A 94 -17.25 9.14 -1.25
CA LYS A 94 -17.73 9.02 0.14
C LYS A 94 -18.37 7.65 0.42
N GLU A 95 -19.09 7.08 -0.54
CA GLU A 95 -19.73 5.78 -0.41
C GLU A 95 -18.75 4.59 -0.39
N TYR A 96 -17.50 4.81 -0.80
CA TYR A 96 -16.45 3.79 -0.81
C TYR A 96 -15.76 3.63 0.54
N TYR A 97 -16.07 4.53 1.47
CA TYR A 97 -15.59 4.51 2.85
C TYR A 97 -16.76 4.31 3.81
N LYS A 98 -16.47 3.86 5.03
CA LYS A 98 -17.47 3.69 6.09
C LYS A 98 -17.74 5.04 6.80
N LYS A 99 -17.53 5.05 8.12
CA LYS A 99 -17.75 6.24 8.96
C LYS A 99 -16.51 7.13 9.06
N ASP A 100 -15.36 6.68 8.58
CA ASP A 100 -14.08 7.40 8.65
C ASP A 100 -13.39 7.48 7.29
N HIS A 101 -12.25 8.14 7.24
CA HIS A 101 -11.48 8.35 6.01
C HIS A 101 -10.54 7.18 5.64
N THR A 102 -10.47 6.12 6.46
CA THR A 102 -9.49 5.04 6.31
C THR A 102 -10.14 3.71 5.92
N HIS A 103 -11.21 3.33 6.62
CA HIS A 103 -11.84 2.02 6.46
C HIS A 103 -12.82 2.01 5.30
N THR A 104 -12.53 1.19 4.30
CA THR A 104 -13.38 1.07 3.12
C THR A 104 -14.67 0.31 3.41
N SER A 105 -15.75 0.72 2.73
CA SER A 105 -16.98 -0.06 2.62
C SER A 105 -16.77 -1.27 1.70
N LEU A 106 -17.74 -2.17 1.62
CA LEU A 106 -17.73 -3.28 0.65
C LEU A 106 -17.59 -2.77 -0.80
N LYS A 107 -18.21 -1.64 -1.12
CA LYS A 107 -18.10 -0.97 -2.43
C LYS A 107 -16.65 -0.52 -2.68
N GLY A 108 -16.01 0.11 -1.68
CA GLY A 108 -14.61 0.53 -1.74
C GLY A 108 -13.65 -0.66 -1.84
N ALA A 109 -13.86 -1.71 -1.05
CA ALA A 109 -13.03 -2.91 -1.11
C ALA A 109 -13.08 -3.58 -2.49
N ARG A 110 -14.27 -3.72 -3.07
CA ARG A 110 -14.44 -4.24 -4.46
C ARG A 110 -13.76 -3.36 -5.50
N HIS A 111 -13.81 -2.05 -5.33
CA HIS A 111 -13.12 -1.11 -6.22
C HIS A 111 -11.61 -1.26 -6.12
N ASN A 112 -11.06 -1.30 -4.90
CA ASN A 112 -9.62 -1.49 -4.69
C ASN A 112 -9.15 -2.84 -5.25
N ALA A 113 -9.94 -3.91 -5.12
CA ALA A 113 -9.64 -5.20 -5.73
C ALA A 113 -9.53 -5.11 -7.27
N LYS A 114 -10.43 -4.34 -7.93
CA LYS A 114 -10.33 -4.06 -9.38
C LYS A 114 -9.06 -3.28 -9.71
N CYS A 115 -8.64 -2.34 -8.86
CA CYS A 115 -7.38 -1.62 -9.04
C CYS A 115 -6.16 -2.54 -8.91
N VAL A 116 -6.16 -3.50 -7.98
CA VAL A 116 -5.13 -4.54 -7.87
C VAL A 116 -5.09 -5.38 -9.14
N ALA A 117 -6.23 -5.89 -9.60
CA ALA A 117 -6.30 -6.69 -10.84
C ALA A 117 -5.76 -5.92 -12.06
N LYS A 118 -6.12 -4.63 -12.19
CA LYS A 118 -5.59 -3.74 -13.21
C LYS A 118 -4.08 -3.58 -13.10
N GLY A 119 -3.56 -3.39 -11.89
CA GLY A 119 -2.13 -3.26 -11.62
C GLY A 119 -1.37 -4.52 -12.01
N LEU A 120 -1.85 -5.72 -11.62
CA LEU A 120 -1.25 -7.00 -11.97
C LEU A 120 -1.21 -7.23 -13.50
N LYS A 121 -2.28 -6.85 -14.21
CA LYS A 121 -2.30 -6.91 -15.69
C LYS A 121 -1.28 -5.94 -16.29
N LYS A 122 -1.21 -4.70 -15.80
CA LYS A 122 -0.28 -3.66 -16.29
C LYS A 122 1.19 -4.05 -16.12
N MET A 123 1.54 -4.64 -14.97
CA MET A 123 2.90 -5.11 -14.71
C MET A 123 3.23 -6.47 -15.35
N LYS A 124 2.30 -7.03 -16.13
CA LYS A 124 2.43 -8.35 -16.77
C LYS A 124 2.78 -9.47 -15.77
N SER A 125 2.23 -9.39 -14.57
CA SER A 125 2.43 -10.40 -13.54
C SER A 125 1.96 -11.77 -14.02
N PRO A 126 2.67 -12.87 -13.69
CA PRO A 126 2.19 -14.23 -13.94
C PRO A 126 0.81 -14.52 -13.33
N LEU A 127 0.44 -13.79 -12.28
CA LEU A 127 -0.88 -13.90 -11.65
C LEU A 127 -2.01 -13.36 -12.54
N ALA A 128 -1.70 -12.51 -13.53
CA ALA A 128 -2.72 -11.90 -14.38
C ALA A 128 -3.55 -12.93 -15.17
N LYS A 129 -2.98 -14.11 -15.48
CA LYS A 129 -3.68 -15.20 -16.18
C LYS A 129 -4.82 -15.83 -15.37
N TYR A 130 -4.84 -15.66 -14.06
CA TYR A 130 -5.88 -16.19 -13.18
C TYR A 130 -7.00 -15.15 -12.88
N LEU A 131 -6.85 -13.91 -13.36
CA LEU A 131 -7.86 -12.87 -13.20
C LEU A 131 -8.95 -13.04 -14.25
N LYS A 132 -10.18 -13.27 -13.78
CA LYS A 132 -11.40 -13.30 -14.61
C LYS A 132 -11.85 -11.91 -15.00
#